data_ad6d6d6575277a998e3772ece197d30c
#
_entry.id   ad6d6d6575277a998e3772ece197d30c
#
_cell.length_a   1.000
_cell.length_b   1.000
_cell.length_c   1.000
_cell.angle_alpha   90.00
_cell.angle_beta   90.00
_cell.angle_gamma   90.00
#
_symmetry.space_group_name_H-M   'P 1'
#
loop_
_entity.id
_entity.type
_entity.pdbx_description
1 polymer ?
#
loop_
_entity_poly.entity_id
_entity_poly.type
_entity_poly.pdbx_seq_one_letter_code
_entity_poly.pdbx_strand_id
1 'polypeptide(L)'
;QAEDGIRDRDVTGVQTCALPIYTSDTARRVAKMYLQEVFKGRYVKAPEVTEFPNVEHLNELMIVGPITVRSACSHHFCPVIGKIWIGVVPNQHTNVIGLSKYARLAEWIMGRPQIQEEAVVQLADLIQRKTQPDGLSIVMQASHYCMGWRGVKDMDSKMINSVMRGSFLKDPNLRREFLSLIPSRS
;
A
#
# COMPACT_ATOMS: atom_id res chain seq x y z
N GLN A 1 10.22 -12.83 -39.45
CA GLN A 1 9.02 -13.44 -40.09
C GLN A 1 8.31 -14.49 -39.22
N ALA A 2 8.99 -15.13 -38.26
CA ALA A 2 8.37 -16.12 -37.35
C ALA A 2 7.63 -15.47 -36.14
N GLU A 3 7.99 -14.25 -35.76
CA GLU A 3 7.39 -13.57 -34.61
C GLU A 3 5.99 -13.01 -34.91
N ASP A 4 5.73 -12.58 -36.13
CA ASP A 4 4.42 -12.00 -36.51
C ASP A 4 3.30 -13.06 -36.54
N GLY A 5 3.63 -14.30 -36.91
CA GLY A 5 2.64 -15.39 -36.95
C GLY A 5 2.19 -15.93 -35.59
N ILE A 6 2.97 -15.70 -34.53
CA ILE A 6 2.62 -16.11 -33.15
C ILE A 6 1.68 -15.07 -32.55
N ARG A 7 1.94 -13.78 -32.78
CA ARG A 7 1.09 -12.67 -32.28
C ARG A 7 -0.32 -12.71 -32.85
N ASP A 8 -0.48 -12.97 -34.14
CA ASP A 8 -1.80 -13.05 -34.78
C ASP A 8 -2.65 -14.22 -34.29
N ARG A 9 -2.03 -15.39 -34.03
CA ARG A 9 -2.74 -16.57 -33.51
C ARG A 9 -3.20 -16.39 -32.07
N ASP A 10 -2.38 -15.75 -31.21
CA ASP A 10 -2.72 -15.54 -29.81
C ASP A 10 -3.84 -14.50 -29.68
N VAL A 11 -3.83 -13.45 -30.47
CA VAL A 11 -4.90 -12.45 -30.53
C VAL A 11 -6.19 -13.07 -31.08
N THR A 12 -6.12 -13.88 -32.12
CA THR A 12 -7.28 -14.55 -32.71
C THR A 12 -7.88 -15.59 -31.74
N GLY A 13 -7.04 -16.33 -31.01
CA GLY A 13 -7.49 -17.28 -29.99
C GLY A 13 -8.27 -16.64 -28.84
N VAL A 14 -7.84 -15.50 -28.36
CA VAL A 14 -8.55 -14.74 -27.32
C VAL A 14 -9.88 -14.17 -27.85
N GLN A 15 -9.92 -13.71 -29.10
CA GLN A 15 -11.12 -13.19 -29.73
C GLN A 15 -12.19 -14.27 -29.96
N THR A 16 -11.77 -15.51 -30.24
CA THR A 16 -12.71 -16.62 -30.46
C THR A 16 -13.25 -17.23 -29.18
N CYS A 17 -12.50 -17.17 -28.08
CA CYS A 17 -12.93 -17.67 -26.76
C CYS A 17 -13.81 -16.71 -25.98
N ALA A 18 -13.79 -15.42 -26.28
CA ALA A 18 -14.59 -14.40 -25.61
C ALA A 18 -15.70 -13.92 -26.53
N LEU A 19 -16.97 -14.04 -26.11
CA LEU A 19 -18.11 -13.53 -26.85
C LEU A 19 -17.95 -12.01 -27.05
N PRO A 20 -17.86 -11.50 -28.31
CA PRO A 20 -17.57 -10.08 -28.57
C PRO A 20 -18.54 -9.11 -27.89
N ILE A 21 -19.80 -9.52 -27.72
CA ILE A 21 -20.84 -8.71 -27.08
C ILE A 21 -20.51 -8.37 -25.61
N TYR A 22 -19.77 -9.23 -24.93
CA TYR A 22 -19.38 -8.99 -23.52
C TYR A 22 -18.00 -8.33 -23.37
N THR A 23 -17.16 -8.36 -24.39
CA THR A 23 -15.76 -7.92 -24.31
C THR A 23 -15.45 -6.71 -25.20
N SER A 24 -16.39 -6.25 -26.02
CA SER A 24 -16.19 -5.11 -26.94
C SER A 24 -15.61 -3.86 -26.25
N ASP A 25 -16.03 -3.60 -25.01
CA ASP A 25 -15.60 -2.45 -24.21
C ASP A 25 -14.51 -2.76 -23.17
N THR A 26 -14.06 -4.01 -23.09
CA THR A 26 -13.18 -4.46 -22.00
C THR A 26 -11.88 -3.68 -21.95
N ALA A 27 -11.19 -3.49 -23.07
CA ALA A 27 -9.94 -2.75 -23.12
C ALA A 27 -10.10 -1.31 -22.58
N ARG A 28 -11.16 -0.61 -22.99
CA ARG A 28 -11.48 0.74 -22.54
C ARG A 28 -11.79 0.77 -21.03
N ARG A 29 -12.58 -0.18 -20.54
CA ARG A 29 -12.92 -0.30 -19.11
C ARG A 29 -11.68 -0.60 -18.26
N VAL A 30 -10.81 -1.49 -18.71
CA VAL A 30 -9.55 -1.83 -18.02
C VAL A 30 -8.62 -0.62 -17.98
N ALA A 31 -8.43 0.07 -19.10
CA ALA A 31 -7.62 1.28 -19.15
C ALA A 31 -8.18 2.36 -18.19
N LYS A 32 -9.49 2.59 -18.20
CA LYS A 32 -10.15 3.53 -17.29
C LYS A 32 -9.95 3.15 -15.82
N MET A 33 -10.16 1.89 -15.47
CA MET A 33 -9.95 1.37 -14.11
C MET A 33 -8.52 1.64 -13.61
N TYR A 34 -7.52 1.27 -14.41
CA TYR A 34 -6.13 1.47 -14.00
C TYR A 34 -5.79 2.96 -13.89
N LEU A 35 -6.13 3.78 -14.88
CA LEU A 35 -5.76 5.19 -14.91
C LEU A 35 -6.52 6.03 -13.87
N GLN A 36 -7.82 5.79 -13.68
CA GLN A 36 -8.65 6.67 -12.86
C GLN A 36 -8.86 6.17 -11.42
N GLU A 37 -8.66 4.87 -11.17
CA GLU A 37 -8.92 4.26 -9.86
C GLU A 37 -7.64 3.67 -9.25
N VAL A 38 -7.05 2.65 -9.90
CA VAL A 38 -5.93 1.89 -9.32
C VAL A 38 -4.64 2.71 -9.23
N PHE A 39 -4.34 3.54 -10.25
CA PHE A 39 -3.13 4.38 -10.28
C PHE A 39 -3.41 5.84 -9.93
N LYS A 40 -4.54 6.13 -9.32
CA LYS A 40 -4.97 7.48 -8.97
C LYS A 40 -3.91 8.27 -8.18
N GLY A 41 -3.21 7.61 -7.26
CA GLY A 41 -2.13 8.23 -6.47
C GLY A 41 -0.93 8.70 -7.29
N ARG A 42 -0.83 8.30 -8.57
CA ARG A 42 0.22 8.77 -9.48
C ARG A 42 -0.10 10.15 -10.08
N TYR A 43 -1.38 10.45 -10.26
CA TYR A 43 -1.85 11.62 -11.02
C TYR A 43 -2.47 12.69 -10.13
N VAL A 44 -3.03 12.30 -8.99
CA VAL A 44 -3.70 13.21 -8.06
C VAL A 44 -2.69 13.70 -7.02
N LYS A 45 -2.79 14.98 -6.67
CA LYS A 45 -1.97 15.56 -5.59
C LYS A 45 -2.20 14.81 -4.28
N ALA A 46 -1.16 14.80 -3.43
CA ALA A 46 -1.27 14.25 -2.07
C ALA A 46 -2.45 14.90 -1.33
N PRO A 47 -3.20 14.12 -0.54
CA PRO A 47 -4.29 14.68 0.25
C PRO A 47 -3.75 15.70 1.25
N GLU A 48 -4.50 16.77 1.44
CA GLU A 48 -4.20 17.76 2.47
C GLU A 48 -4.40 17.13 3.85
N VAL A 49 -3.44 17.38 4.70
CA VAL A 49 -3.44 16.90 6.08
C VAL A 49 -3.54 18.10 7.00
N THR A 50 -4.64 18.17 7.76
CA THR A 50 -4.75 19.13 8.83
C THR A 50 -3.87 18.65 9.98
N GLU A 51 -2.94 19.48 10.36
CA GLU A 51 -1.96 19.24 11.41
C GLU A 51 -2.34 20.09 12.63
N PHE A 52 -2.20 19.50 13.81
CA PHE A 52 -2.45 20.17 15.09
C PHE A 52 -1.19 20.09 15.95
N PRO A 53 -0.77 21.15 16.61
CA PRO A 53 0.34 21.08 17.56
C PRO A 53 -0.01 20.13 18.71
N ASN A 54 0.99 19.42 19.23
CA ASN A 54 0.83 18.53 20.38
C ASN A 54 0.77 19.31 21.70
N VAL A 55 -0.33 20.04 21.91
CA VAL A 55 -0.51 20.89 23.10
C VAL A 55 -0.67 20.11 24.41
N GLU A 56 -1.13 18.87 24.33
CA GLU A 56 -1.29 17.96 25.48
C GLU A 56 0.00 17.21 25.82
N HIS A 57 1.10 17.50 25.12
CA HIS A 57 2.40 16.86 25.32
C HIS A 57 2.35 15.32 25.30
N LEU A 58 1.54 14.76 24.40
CA LEU A 58 1.44 13.32 24.19
C LEU A 58 2.83 12.77 23.85
N ASN A 59 3.25 11.71 24.53
CA ASN A 59 4.55 11.06 24.35
C ASN A 59 4.47 9.52 24.36
N GLU A 60 3.25 8.99 24.48
CA GLU A 60 3.00 7.55 24.48
C GLU A 60 2.89 7.00 23.06
N LEU A 61 3.14 5.68 22.94
CA LEU A 61 2.95 4.97 21.69
C LEU A 61 1.49 5.00 21.26
N MET A 62 1.23 5.55 20.08
CA MET A 62 -0.07 5.49 19.41
C MET A 62 0.00 4.53 18.24
N ILE A 63 -1.01 3.66 18.08
CA ILE A 63 -1.10 2.73 16.95
C ILE A 63 -2.37 3.01 16.15
N VAL A 64 -2.19 3.24 14.85
CA VAL A 64 -3.29 3.41 13.89
C VAL A 64 -3.33 2.19 12.98
N GLY A 65 -4.42 1.45 13.01
CA GLY A 65 -4.61 0.25 12.19
C GLY A 65 -5.68 -0.68 12.76
N PRO A 66 -6.05 -1.73 12.02
CA PRO A 66 -5.58 -2.04 10.66
C PRO A 66 -6.18 -1.12 9.59
N ILE A 67 -5.36 -0.53 8.75
CA ILE A 67 -5.79 0.21 7.57
C ILE A 67 -5.78 -0.77 6.39
N THR A 68 -6.92 -0.98 5.76
CA THR A 68 -6.99 -1.79 4.54
C THR A 68 -6.39 -1.01 3.38
N VAL A 69 -5.46 -1.63 2.67
CA VAL A 69 -4.78 -1.05 1.52
C VAL A 69 -4.93 -1.90 0.28
N ARG A 70 -4.96 -1.23 -0.86
CA ARG A 70 -4.98 -1.83 -2.19
C ARG A 70 -3.94 -1.13 -3.04
N SER A 71 -3.08 -1.93 -3.68
CA SER A 71 -2.03 -1.47 -4.59
C SER A 71 -1.98 -2.38 -5.80
N ALA A 72 -1.13 -2.07 -6.76
CA ALA A 72 -0.85 -2.94 -7.89
C ALA A 72 0.64 -3.24 -7.94
N CYS A 73 0.98 -4.51 -8.12
CA CYS A 73 2.35 -4.93 -8.33
C CYS A 73 2.88 -4.34 -9.65
N SER A 74 4.03 -3.67 -9.61
CA SER A 74 4.63 -3.05 -10.80
C SER A 74 5.01 -4.05 -11.91
N HIS A 75 5.20 -5.33 -11.56
CA HIS A 75 5.63 -6.35 -12.52
C HIS A 75 4.50 -6.83 -13.45
N HIS A 76 3.27 -6.97 -12.95
CA HIS A 76 2.16 -7.57 -13.70
C HIS A 76 0.85 -6.80 -13.55
N PHE A 77 0.84 -5.68 -12.84
CA PHE A 77 -0.34 -4.90 -12.44
C PHE A 77 -1.41 -5.70 -11.70
N CYS A 78 -1.05 -6.90 -11.22
CA CYS A 78 -1.93 -7.68 -10.38
C CYS A 78 -2.15 -6.99 -9.02
N PRO A 79 -3.32 -7.17 -8.40
CA PRO A 79 -3.61 -6.59 -7.11
C PRO A 79 -2.65 -7.01 -6.00
N VAL A 80 -2.34 -6.08 -5.12
CA VAL A 80 -1.71 -6.30 -3.81
C VAL A 80 -2.70 -5.79 -2.78
N ILE A 81 -3.26 -6.69 -1.97
CA ILE A 81 -4.32 -6.34 -1.01
C ILE A 81 -3.87 -6.75 0.38
N GLY A 82 -3.95 -5.83 1.32
CA GLY A 82 -3.45 -6.09 2.66
C GLY A 82 -3.88 -5.08 3.70
N LYS A 83 -3.16 -5.10 4.81
CA LYS A 83 -3.37 -4.24 5.96
C LYS A 83 -2.07 -3.58 6.39
N ILE A 84 -2.19 -2.35 6.89
CA ILE A 84 -1.08 -1.58 7.44
C ILE A 84 -1.40 -1.21 8.89
N TRP A 85 -0.40 -1.28 9.74
CA TRP A 85 -0.39 -0.72 11.10
C TRP A 85 0.73 0.31 11.19
N ILE A 86 0.42 1.47 11.76
CA ILE A 86 1.33 2.60 11.88
C ILE A 86 1.47 2.90 13.37
N GLY A 87 2.67 2.77 13.91
CA GLY A 87 3.03 3.18 15.26
C GLY A 87 3.71 4.54 15.24
N VAL A 88 3.26 5.45 16.09
CA VAL A 88 3.80 6.80 16.21
C VAL A 88 4.10 7.07 17.67
N VAL A 89 5.31 7.52 17.95
CA VAL A 89 5.69 8.09 19.25
C VAL A 89 5.89 9.59 19.06
N PRO A 90 4.93 10.40 19.50
CA PRO A 90 5.04 11.85 19.36
C PRO A 90 6.04 12.45 20.34
N ASN A 91 6.44 13.68 20.10
CA ASN A 91 7.19 14.53 21.01
C ASN A 91 6.48 15.89 21.14
N GLN A 92 7.02 16.78 21.93
CA GLN A 92 6.44 18.11 22.16
C GLN A 92 6.37 19.00 20.90
N HIS A 93 7.14 18.67 19.86
CA HIS A 93 7.16 19.39 18.57
C HIS A 93 6.39 18.66 17.45
N THR A 94 5.87 17.46 17.77
CA THR A 94 5.14 16.64 16.79
C THR A 94 3.81 17.31 16.43
N ASN A 95 3.53 17.37 15.14
CA ASN A 95 2.17 17.67 14.68
C ASN A 95 1.31 16.42 14.75
N VAL A 96 0.25 16.46 15.51
CA VAL A 96 -0.76 15.40 15.58
C VAL A 96 -1.70 15.54 14.41
N ILE A 97 -2.00 14.45 13.74
CA ILE A 97 -2.95 14.41 12.62
C ILE A 97 -4.12 13.48 12.94
N GLY A 98 -5.28 13.80 12.41
CA GLY A 98 -6.49 12.98 12.63
C GLY A 98 -6.32 11.56 12.03
N LEU A 99 -6.93 10.56 12.68
CA LEU A 99 -6.88 9.14 12.27
C LEU A 99 -7.18 8.91 10.79
N SER A 100 -8.19 9.61 10.25
CA SER A 100 -8.56 9.49 8.84
C SER A 100 -7.46 9.95 7.88
N LYS A 101 -6.53 10.79 8.35
CA LYS A 101 -5.43 11.29 7.52
C LYS A 101 -4.40 10.22 7.25
N TYR A 102 -4.10 9.35 8.23
CA TYR A 102 -3.23 8.19 8.03
C TYR A 102 -3.79 7.26 6.95
N ALA A 103 -5.10 6.97 6.98
CA ALA A 103 -5.74 6.14 5.97
C ALA A 103 -5.69 6.77 4.57
N ARG A 104 -5.95 8.09 4.46
CA ARG A 104 -5.88 8.81 3.17
C ARG A 104 -4.47 8.88 2.61
N LEU A 105 -3.45 9.07 3.44
CA LEU A 105 -2.04 9.05 3.02
C LEU A 105 -1.65 7.65 2.55
N ALA A 106 -2.06 6.61 3.28
CA ALA A 106 -1.83 5.23 2.89
C ALA A 106 -2.51 4.91 1.55
N GLU A 107 -3.78 5.26 1.37
CA GLU A 107 -4.51 5.08 0.10
C GLU A 107 -3.81 5.78 -1.07
N TRP A 108 -3.36 7.03 -0.85
CA TRP A 108 -2.69 7.81 -1.89
C TRP A 108 -1.34 7.21 -2.31
N ILE A 109 -0.53 6.75 -1.35
CA ILE A 109 0.74 6.06 -1.64
C ILE A 109 0.47 4.72 -2.32
N MET A 110 -0.50 3.93 -1.83
CA MET A 110 -0.80 2.61 -2.36
C MET A 110 -1.48 2.64 -3.73
N GLY A 111 -2.13 3.74 -4.10
CA GLY A 111 -2.76 3.94 -5.39
C GLY A 111 -1.78 4.14 -6.56
N ARG A 112 -0.74 3.27 -6.65
CA ARG A 112 0.34 3.33 -7.66
C ARG A 112 0.79 1.94 -8.05
N PRO A 113 1.33 1.74 -9.28
CA PRO A 113 2.08 0.53 -9.61
C PRO A 113 3.45 0.59 -8.92
N GLN A 114 3.71 -0.33 -7.99
CA GLN A 114 4.94 -0.32 -7.18
C GLN A 114 5.19 -1.68 -6.52
N ILE A 115 6.34 -1.84 -5.88
CA ILE A 115 6.63 -2.96 -4.99
C ILE A 115 6.28 -2.58 -3.55
N GLN A 116 5.90 -3.57 -2.75
CA GLN A 116 5.42 -3.34 -1.38
C GLN A 116 6.48 -2.68 -0.50
N GLU A 117 7.72 -3.08 -0.62
CA GLU A 117 8.85 -2.60 0.17
C GLU A 117 9.05 -1.09 -0.02
N GLU A 118 9.04 -0.65 -1.26
CA GLU A 118 9.19 0.76 -1.62
C GLU A 118 7.97 1.58 -1.17
N ALA A 119 6.77 1.04 -1.34
CA ALA A 119 5.53 1.69 -0.93
C ALA A 119 5.50 2.01 0.57
N VAL A 120 5.95 1.06 1.42
CA VAL A 120 6.00 1.24 2.87
C VAL A 120 7.04 2.30 3.26
N VAL A 121 8.19 2.33 2.59
CA VAL A 121 9.22 3.36 2.79
C VAL A 121 8.69 4.75 2.40
N GLN A 122 8.07 4.88 1.24
CA GLN A 122 7.49 6.15 0.78
C GLN A 122 6.39 6.66 1.73
N LEU A 123 5.55 5.75 2.26
CA LEU A 123 4.55 6.11 3.26
C LEU A 123 5.21 6.61 4.56
N ALA A 124 6.24 5.93 5.03
CA ALA A 124 6.99 6.35 6.21
C ALA A 124 7.65 7.72 6.01
N ASP A 125 8.27 7.96 4.85
CA ASP A 125 8.85 9.27 4.50
C ASP A 125 7.82 10.38 4.53
N LEU A 126 6.64 10.11 3.99
CA LEU A 126 5.56 11.09 3.93
C LEU A 126 5.04 11.45 5.31
N ILE A 127 4.76 10.46 6.16
CA ILE A 127 4.29 10.66 7.53
C ILE A 127 5.38 11.36 8.36
N GLN A 128 6.63 10.91 8.26
CA GLN A 128 7.76 11.52 8.98
C GLN A 128 7.90 13.02 8.67
N ARG A 129 7.80 13.40 7.41
CA ARG A 129 7.87 14.83 6.99
C ARG A 129 6.70 15.66 7.52
N LYS A 130 5.50 15.04 7.64
CA LYS A 130 4.28 15.74 8.06
C LYS A 130 4.18 15.91 9.57
N THR A 131 4.58 14.90 10.32
CA THR A 131 4.30 14.85 11.77
C THR A 131 5.54 15.02 12.64
N GLN A 132 6.75 14.74 12.11
CA GLN A 132 8.04 14.85 12.80
C GLN A 132 8.06 14.17 14.19
N PRO A 133 7.64 12.90 14.31
CA PRO A 133 7.60 12.20 15.57
C PRO A 133 9.00 11.73 15.99
N ASP A 134 9.18 11.43 17.28
CA ASP A 134 10.40 10.80 17.79
C ASP A 134 10.58 9.38 17.28
N GLY A 135 9.48 8.67 17.07
CA GLY A 135 9.46 7.33 16.52
C GLY A 135 8.33 7.11 15.54
N LEU A 136 8.63 6.42 14.45
CA LEU A 136 7.66 5.97 13.47
C LEU A 136 7.92 4.52 13.11
N SER A 137 6.88 3.72 13.14
CA SER A 137 6.91 2.34 12.68
C SER A 137 5.76 2.07 11.74
N ILE A 138 6.01 1.31 10.68
CA ILE A 138 4.96 0.82 9.79
C ILE A 138 5.18 -0.67 9.58
N VAL A 139 4.13 -1.46 9.76
CA VAL A 139 4.08 -2.88 9.37
C VAL A 139 3.00 -3.04 8.33
N MET A 140 3.33 -3.68 7.22
CA MET A 140 2.38 -4.05 6.19
C MET A 140 2.39 -5.55 5.98
N GLN A 141 1.20 -6.14 5.90
CA GLN A 141 0.97 -7.52 5.50
C GLN A 141 0.03 -7.54 4.31
N ALA A 142 0.41 -8.20 3.22
CA ALA A 142 -0.43 -8.26 2.03
C ALA A 142 -0.31 -9.58 1.27
N SER A 143 -1.39 -9.92 0.57
CA SER A 143 -1.45 -10.99 -0.42
C SER A 143 -1.13 -10.40 -1.80
N HIS A 144 -0.28 -11.11 -2.55
CA HIS A 144 0.16 -10.72 -3.88
C HIS A 144 -0.50 -11.61 -4.94
N TYR A 145 -1.47 -11.07 -5.65
CA TYR A 145 -2.20 -11.83 -6.66
C TYR A 145 -1.35 -12.19 -7.89
N CYS A 146 -0.23 -11.50 -8.12
CA CYS A 146 0.73 -11.91 -9.14
C CYS A 146 1.36 -13.29 -8.85
N MET A 147 1.34 -13.73 -7.59
CA MET A 147 1.80 -15.04 -7.16
C MET A 147 0.64 -16.03 -6.97
N GLY A 148 -0.47 -15.58 -6.40
CA GLY A 148 -1.59 -16.46 -6.06
C GLY A 148 -2.50 -16.79 -7.24
N TRP A 149 -2.92 -15.79 -8.02
CA TRP A 149 -3.83 -15.97 -9.15
C TRP A 149 -3.18 -16.62 -10.37
N ARG A 150 -1.90 -16.38 -10.59
CA ARG A 150 -1.10 -16.91 -11.69
C ARG A 150 0.31 -17.28 -11.17
N GLY A 151 1.18 -17.81 -12.03
CA GLY A 151 2.54 -18.17 -11.67
C GLY A 151 2.58 -19.37 -10.70
N VAL A 152 3.04 -19.15 -9.49
CA VAL A 152 3.18 -20.21 -8.46
C VAL A 152 1.83 -20.71 -7.95
N LYS A 153 0.78 -19.89 -8.04
CA LYS A 153 -0.61 -20.20 -7.59
C LYS A 153 -0.72 -20.49 -6.08
N ASP A 154 0.14 -19.88 -5.29
CA ASP A 154 0.07 -19.94 -3.82
C ASP A 154 -0.74 -18.75 -3.29
N MET A 155 -1.93 -19.04 -2.74
CA MET A 155 -2.84 -18.04 -2.17
C MET A 155 -2.62 -17.80 -0.68
N ASP A 156 -1.94 -18.70 0.01
CA ASP A 156 -1.76 -18.65 1.47
C ASP A 156 -0.56 -17.79 1.87
N SER A 157 0.44 -17.71 1.01
CA SER A 157 1.62 -16.88 1.24
C SER A 157 1.26 -15.39 1.30
N LYS A 158 1.75 -14.74 2.33
CA LYS A 158 1.62 -13.29 2.53
C LYS A 158 3.00 -12.67 2.70
N MET A 159 3.21 -11.53 2.11
CA MET A 159 4.41 -10.75 2.35
C MET A 159 4.19 -9.82 3.55
N ILE A 160 5.15 -9.85 4.48
CA ILE A 160 5.17 -8.96 5.63
C ILE A 160 6.48 -8.22 5.62
N ASN A 161 6.42 -6.89 5.64
CA ASN A 161 7.58 -6.05 5.81
C ASN A 161 7.31 -4.91 6.79
N SER A 162 8.37 -4.34 7.32
CA SER A 162 8.30 -3.24 8.27
C SER A 162 9.34 -2.17 8.00
N VAL A 163 9.00 -0.94 8.36
CA VAL A 163 9.91 0.19 8.44
C VAL A 163 9.90 0.71 9.87
N MET A 164 11.08 0.86 10.46
CA MET A 164 11.28 1.37 11.82
C MET A 164 12.18 2.62 11.77
N ARG A 165 11.81 3.68 12.49
CA ARG A 165 12.55 4.95 12.51
C ARG A 165 12.59 5.55 13.91
N GLY A 166 13.58 6.40 14.16
CA GLY A 166 13.72 7.14 15.40
C GLY A 166 13.83 6.23 16.62
N SER A 167 12.99 6.43 17.64
CA SER A 167 12.98 5.66 18.87
C SER A 167 12.73 4.16 18.66
N PHE A 168 11.97 3.76 17.64
CA PHE A 168 11.79 2.34 17.30
C PHE A 168 13.08 1.65 16.84
N LEU A 169 14.05 2.37 16.28
CA LEU A 169 15.36 1.80 15.96
C LEU A 169 16.24 1.66 17.21
N LYS A 170 16.11 2.61 18.15
CA LYS A 170 16.99 2.71 19.33
C LYS A 170 16.54 1.81 20.47
N ASP A 171 15.20 1.64 20.63
CA ASP A 171 14.61 0.90 21.74
C ASP A 171 13.98 -0.42 21.28
N PRO A 172 14.59 -1.58 21.59
CA PRO A 172 14.02 -2.89 21.29
C PRO A 172 12.72 -3.19 22.06
N ASN A 173 12.50 -2.59 23.25
CA ASN A 173 11.30 -2.81 24.04
C ASN A 173 10.11 -2.12 23.37
N LEU A 174 10.28 -0.89 22.93
CA LEU A 174 9.26 -0.16 22.17
C LEU A 174 8.85 -0.92 20.89
N ARG A 175 9.83 -1.49 20.16
CA ARG A 175 9.53 -2.36 19.01
C ARG A 175 8.71 -3.58 19.39
N ARG A 176 9.06 -4.24 20.49
CA ARG A 176 8.35 -5.43 20.97
C ARG A 176 6.93 -5.08 21.39
N GLU A 177 6.76 -3.97 22.10
CA GLU A 177 5.45 -3.45 22.51
C GLU A 177 4.57 -3.21 21.27
N PHE A 178 5.04 -2.43 20.29
CA PHE A 178 4.33 -2.19 19.06
C PHE A 178 3.90 -3.49 18.35
N LEU A 179 4.83 -4.43 18.19
CA LEU A 179 4.56 -5.70 17.51
C LEU A 179 3.58 -6.59 18.29
N SER A 180 3.56 -6.50 19.63
CA SER A 180 2.64 -7.27 20.49
C SER A 180 1.20 -6.73 20.44
N LEU A 181 1.04 -5.43 20.22
CA LEU A 181 -0.27 -4.76 20.13
C LEU A 181 -0.90 -4.88 18.73
N ILE A 182 -0.14 -5.28 17.72
CA ILE A 182 -0.70 -5.64 16.41
C ILE A 182 -1.39 -7.01 16.56
N PRO A 183 -2.71 -7.13 16.22
CA PRO A 183 -3.42 -8.41 16.31
C PRO A 183 -2.67 -9.53 15.60
N SER A 184 -2.61 -10.68 16.26
CA SER A 184 -1.97 -11.87 15.68
C SER A 184 -2.60 -12.21 14.33
N ARG A 185 -1.74 -12.49 13.41
CA ARG A 185 -1.96 -12.57 11.97
C ARG A 185 -2.72 -13.87 11.62
N SER A 186 -4.02 -13.79 11.60
CA SER A 186 -4.86 -14.82 10.96
C SER A 186 -4.95 -14.61 9.45
#